data_92a905331fd907448365b468cab2f680
#
_entry.id   92a905331fd907448365b468cab2f680
#
_cell.length_a   1.000
_cell.length_b   1.000
_cell.length_c   1.000
_cell.angle_alpha   90.00
_cell.angle_beta   90.00
_cell.angle_gamma   90.00
#
_symmetry.space_group_name_H-M   'P 1'
#
loop_
_entity.id
_entity.type
_entity.pdbx_description
1 polymer ?
#
loop_
_entity_poly.entity_id
_entity_poly.type
_entity_poly.pdbx_seq_one_letter_code
_entity_poly.pdbx_strand_id
1 'polypeptide(L)'
;MQNHLRKLEEEVSTWPHVSVHAHRFGGPEFLFDKAEVGHAHIGGIVDIPFPRSVHNLLLAEGLAEEHHWVQNSGWITFQMRSEREEDLSHALWLMRLSYLRYALKTASEPRKLFEEECEQLRLSPEFKSLLEPFVPKTATHVSVEPLSA
;
A
#
# COMPACT_ATOMS: atom_id res chain seq x y z
N MET A 1 14.20 -13.50 -10.72
CA MET A 1 13.77 -12.55 -9.69
C MET A 1 14.00 -11.08 -10.08
N GLN A 2 15.10 -10.80 -10.74
CA GLN A 2 15.36 -9.42 -11.17
C GLN A 2 14.22 -8.86 -12.01
N ASN A 3 13.58 -9.69 -12.82
CA ASN A 3 12.48 -9.23 -13.66
C ASN A 3 11.28 -8.78 -12.84
N HIS A 4 10.93 -9.54 -11.80
CA HIS A 4 9.84 -9.16 -10.90
C HIS A 4 10.17 -7.86 -10.17
N LEU A 5 11.40 -7.73 -9.66
CA LEU A 5 11.80 -6.52 -8.94
C LEU A 5 11.76 -5.30 -9.86
N ARG A 6 12.22 -5.45 -11.10
CA ARG A 6 12.22 -4.34 -12.04
C ARG A 6 10.80 -3.91 -12.37
N LYS A 7 9.91 -4.87 -12.61
CA LYS A 7 8.52 -4.55 -12.92
C LYS A 7 7.80 -3.93 -11.73
N LEU A 8 8.08 -4.41 -10.54
CA LEU A 8 7.52 -3.83 -9.32
C LEU A 8 7.95 -2.37 -9.20
N GLU A 9 9.23 -2.13 -9.37
CA GLU A 9 9.76 -0.77 -9.25
C GLU A 9 9.19 0.13 -10.34
N GLU A 10 9.12 -0.35 -11.59
CA GLU A 10 8.59 0.43 -12.70
C GLU A 10 7.14 0.85 -12.42
N GLU A 11 6.33 -0.07 -11.94
CA GLU A 11 4.93 0.22 -11.70
C GLU A 11 4.75 1.17 -10.52
N VAL A 12 5.34 0.84 -9.38
CA VAL A 12 5.13 1.64 -8.17
C VAL A 12 5.68 3.04 -8.31
N SER A 13 6.76 3.20 -9.08
CA SER A 13 7.36 4.52 -9.26
C SER A 13 6.49 5.46 -10.08
N THR A 14 5.48 4.95 -10.79
CA THR A 14 4.57 5.80 -11.54
C THR A 14 3.44 6.38 -10.69
N TRP A 15 3.25 5.87 -9.48
CA TRP A 15 2.13 6.32 -8.65
C TRP A 15 2.40 7.72 -8.12
N PRO A 16 1.38 8.59 -8.12
CA PRO A 16 1.56 9.97 -7.66
C PRO A 16 2.15 10.04 -6.25
N HIS A 17 3.08 10.97 -6.07
CA HIS A 17 3.78 11.25 -4.81
C HIS A 17 4.80 10.19 -4.42
N VAL A 18 5.01 9.15 -5.23
CA VAL A 18 5.96 8.10 -4.88
C VAL A 18 7.34 8.43 -5.43
N SER A 19 8.35 8.30 -4.57
CA SER A 19 9.74 8.35 -4.97
C SER A 19 10.41 7.02 -4.60
N VAL A 20 11.45 6.65 -5.37
CA VAL A 20 12.14 5.39 -5.18
C VAL A 20 13.57 5.68 -4.75
N HIS A 21 14.02 4.99 -3.72
CA HIS A 21 15.36 5.16 -3.17
C HIS A 21 16.00 3.81 -2.99
N ALA A 22 17.34 3.79 -2.96
CA ALA A 22 18.05 2.55 -2.68
C ALA A 22 17.95 2.26 -1.20
N HIS A 23 17.49 1.06 -0.86
CA HIS A 23 17.42 0.63 0.53
C HIS A 23 18.83 0.21 0.98
N ARG A 24 19.16 0.47 2.23
CA ARG A 24 20.53 0.18 2.70
C ARG A 24 20.86 -1.30 2.66
N PHE A 25 19.86 -2.17 2.61
CA PHE A 25 20.10 -3.63 2.50
C PHE A 25 19.90 -4.12 1.08
N GLY A 26 19.90 -3.21 0.10
CA GLY A 26 19.71 -3.56 -1.31
C GLY A 26 18.23 -3.54 -1.69
N GLY A 27 17.97 -3.37 -2.98
CA GLY A 27 16.61 -3.28 -3.49
C GLY A 27 16.02 -1.89 -3.33
N PRO A 28 14.82 -1.68 -3.89
CA PRO A 28 14.19 -0.36 -3.87
C PRO A 28 13.33 -0.14 -2.62
N GLU A 29 13.34 1.09 -2.15
CA GLU A 29 12.46 1.55 -1.08
C GLU A 29 11.52 2.60 -1.69
N PHE A 30 10.23 2.49 -1.41
CA PHE A 30 9.20 3.37 -1.98
C PHE A 30 8.65 4.29 -0.90
N LEU A 31 8.70 5.59 -1.15
CA LEU A 31 8.21 6.59 -0.21
C LEU A 31 7.06 7.37 -0.84
N PHE A 32 6.00 7.59 -0.07
CA PHE A 32 4.96 8.55 -0.42
C PHE A 32 5.34 9.83 0.30
N ASP A 33 5.87 10.80 -0.44
CA ASP A 33 6.51 11.96 0.14
C ASP A 33 7.61 11.47 1.11
N LYS A 34 7.39 11.53 2.41
CA LYS A 34 8.39 11.09 3.39
C LYS A 34 8.02 9.79 4.11
N ALA A 35 6.85 9.24 3.82
CA ALA A 35 6.38 8.05 4.51
C ALA A 35 6.68 6.81 3.70
N GLU A 36 7.15 5.77 4.35
CA GLU A 36 7.48 4.54 3.64
C GLU A 36 6.23 3.77 3.28
N VAL A 37 6.08 3.46 1.99
CA VAL A 37 5.02 2.60 1.47
C VAL A 37 5.45 1.14 1.61
N GLY A 38 6.72 0.86 1.39
CA GLY A 38 7.27 -0.47 1.48
C GLY A 38 8.62 -0.54 0.80
N HIS A 39 9.28 -1.68 0.91
CA HIS A 39 10.55 -1.88 0.21
C HIS A 39 10.68 -3.35 -0.20
N ALA A 40 11.58 -3.61 -1.14
CA ALA A 40 11.84 -4.95 -1.62
C ALA A 40 13.32 -5.27 -1.53
N HIS A 41 13.61 -6.55 -1.28
CA HIS A 41 15.00 -7.03 -1.21
C HIS A 41 15.36 -7.72 -2.53
N ILE A 42 16.64 -7.79 -2.80
CA ILE A 42 17.13 -8.38 -4.05
C ILE A 42 16.64 -9.81 -4.24
N GLY A 43 16.47 -10.55 -3.15
CA GLY A 43 15.97 -11.94 -3.23
C GLY A 43 14.47 -12.06 -3.44
N GLY A 44 13.75 -10.94 -3.52
CA GLY A 44 12.31 -10.99 -3.81
C GLY A 44 11.41 -10.86 -2.60
N ILE A 45 11.97 -10.67 -1.42
CA ILE A 45 11.15 -10.42 -0.23
C ILE A 45 10.66 -8.98 -0.29
N VAL A 46 9.36 -8.80 -0.04
CA VAL A 46 8.73 -7.48 0.03
C VAL A 46 8.28 -7.27 1.45
N ASP A 47 8.69 -6.17 2.06
CA ASP A 47 8.30 -5.80 3.42
C ASP A 47 7.48 -4.53 3.36
N ILE A 48 6.29 -4.55 3.96
CA ILE A 48 5.33 -3.46 3.82
C ILE A 48 4.70 -3.15 5.17
N PRO A 49 4.67 -1.87 5.57
CA PRO A 49 4.03 -1.49 6.84
C PRO A 49 2.55 -1.20 6.64
N PHE A 50 1.74 -1.67 7.60
CA PHE A 50 0.29 -1.46 7.58
C PHE A 50 -0.19 -1.06 8.97
N PRO A 51 -1.37 -0.42 9.07
CA PRO A 51 -2.04 -0.32 10.37
C PRO A 51 -2.28 -1.72 10.91
N ARG A 52 -2.26 -1.87 12.23
CA ARG A 52 -2.36 -3.19 12.86
C ARG A 52 -3.61 -3.95 12.44
N SER A 53 -4.72 -3.25 12.26
CA SER A 53 -5.95 -3.92 11.86
C SER A 53 -5.84 -4.53 10.47
N VAL A 54 -5.22 -3.82 9.54
CA VAL A 54 -5.02 -4.33 8.18
C VAL A 54 -4.00 -5.46 8.21
N HIS A 55 -2.91 -5.29 8.95
CA HIS A 55 -1.90 -6.32 9.14
C HIS A 55 -2.57 -7.63 9.62
N ASN A 56 -3.40 -7.53 10.64
CA ASN A 56 -4.02 -8.72 11.22
C ASN A 56 -4.95 -9.41 10.23
N LEU A 57 -5.69 -8.65 9.45
CA LEU A 57 -6.57 -9.25 8.45
C LEU A 57 -5.79 -9.92 7.32
N LEU A 58 -4.69 -9.29 6.88
CA LEU A 58 -3.84 -9.88 5.85
C LEU A 58 -3.29 -11.24 6.31
N LEU A 59 -2.82 -11.31 7.56
CA LEU A 59 -2.32 -12.56 8.09
C LEU A 59 -3.44 -13.60 8.25
N ALA A 60 -4.58 -13.17 8.74
CA ALA A 60 -5.71 -14.08 8.96
C ALA A 60 -6.19 -14.72 7.67
N GLU A 61 -6.11 -13.99 6.55
CA GLU A 61 -6.54 -14.50 5.26
C GLU A 61 -5.41 -15.15 4.47
N GLY A 62 -4.22 -15.27 5.07
CA GLY A 62 -3.11 -15.93 4.42
C GLY A 62 -2.51 -15.15 3.27
N LEU A 63 -2.72 -13.83 3.25
CA LEU A 63 -2.25 -12.98 2.14
C LEU A 63 -0.84 -12.44 2.37
N ALA A 64 -0.31 -12.57 3.57
CA ALA A 64 1.04 -12.14 3.91
C ALA A 64 1.45 -12.82 5.20
N GLU A 65 2.73 -12.68 5.55
CA GLU A 65 3.28 -13.26 6.76
C GLU A 65 3.78 -12.18 7.69
N GLU A 66 3.92 -12.53 8.96
CA GLU A 66 4.48 -11.62 9.95
C GLU A 66 5.94 -11.33 9.60
N HIS A 67 6.35 -10.07 9.79
CA HIS A 67 7.75 -9.71 9.53
C HIS A 67 8.62 -10.42 10.58
N HIS A 68 9.62 -11.17 10.12
CA HIS A 68 10.34 -12.07 11.01
C HIS A 68 11.26 -11.35 12.00
N TRP A 69 11.65 -10.10 11.72
CA TRP A 69 12.50 -9.33 12.62
C TRP A 69 11.73 -8.34 13.47
N VAL A 70 10.57 -7.87 12.99
CA VAL A 70 9.81 -6.82 13.68
C VAL A 70 8.44 -7.38 13.97
N GLN A 71 8.36 -8.22 15.00
CA GLN A 71 7.10 -8.85 15.37
C GLN A 71 6.23 -7.88 16.16
N ASN A 72 4.95 -8.17 16.21
CA ASN A 72 3.96 -7.34 16.92
C ASN A 72 3.95 -5.91 16.44
N SER A 73 4.20 -5.71 15.14
CA SER A 73 4.13 -4.40 14.50
C SER A 73 3.15 -4.49 13.34
N GLY A 74 3.04 -3.43 12.57
CA GLY A 74 2.21 -3.45 11.37
C GLY A 74 2.92 -4.00 10.15
N TRP A 75 4.21 -4.33 10.25
CA TRP A 75 4.97 -4.80 9.11
C TRP A 75 4.59 -6.22 8.72
N ILE A 76 4.46 -6.46 7.42
CA ILE A 76 4.24 -7.79 6.87
C ILE A 76 5.35 -8.11 5.89
N THR A 77 5.49 -9.39 5.58
CA THR A 77 6.47 -9.89 4.62
C THR A 77 5.74 -10.75 3.59
N PHE A 78 6.13 -10.61 2.33
CA PHE A 78 5.66 -11.48 1.25
C PHE A 78 6.84 -11.85 0.37
N GLN A 79 7.01 -13.14 0.08
CA GLN A 79 8.11 -13.63 -0.74
C GLN A 79 7.63 -13.83 -2.18
N MET A 80 8.15 -13.03 -3.12
CA MET A 80 7.89 -13.26 -4.53
C MET A 80 8.79 -14.40 -5.04
N ARG A 81 8.23 -15.25 -5.90
CA ARG A 81 8.96 -16.31 -6.56
C ARG A 81 9.05 -15.98 -8.04
N SER A 82 10.26 -16.14 -8.61
CA SER A 82 10.50 -15.68 -9.99
C SER A 82 9.67 -16.44 -11.01
N GLU A 83 9.33 -17.70 -10.71
CA GLU A 83 8.57 -18.53 -11.64
C GLU A 83 7.05 -18.33 -11.52
N ARG A 84 6.59 -17.45 -10.63
CA ARG A 84 5.17 -17.25 -10.39
C ARG A 84 4.80 -15.80 -10.70
N GLU A 85 4.16 -15.62 -11.86
CA GLU A 85 3.71 -14.27 -12.26
C GLU A 85 2.70 -13.71 -11.28
N GLU A 86 1.89 -14.57 -10.69
CA GLU A 86 0.88 -14.12 -9.73
C GLU A 86 1.51 -13.51 -8.49
N ASP A 87 2.77 -13.86 -8.18
CA ASP A 87 3.44 -13.27 -7.02
C ASP A 87 3.73 -11.79 -7.26
N LEU A 88 4.10 -11.41 -8.49
CA LEU A 88 4.29 -10.01 -8.81
C LEU A 88 2.98 -9.24 -8.68
N SER A 89 1.90 -9.80 -9.22
CA SER A 89 0.58 -9.16 -9.11
C SER A 89 0.17 -8.99 -7.65
N HIS A 90 0.44 -9.99 -6.84
CA HIS A 90 0.08 -9.93 -5.42
C HIS A 90 0.92 -8.90 -4.67
N ALA A 91 2.23 -8.83 -4.98
CA ALA A 91 3.10 -7.82 -4.37
C ALA A 91 2.63 -6.41 -4.73
N LEU A 92 2.20 -6.22 -5.99
CA LEU A 92 1.66 -4.93 -6.42
C LEU A 92 0.36 -4.60 -5.67
N TRP A 93 -0.49 -5.61 -5.46
CA TRP A 93 -1.73 -5.43 -4.71
C TRP A 93 -1.44 -5.01 -3.27
N LEU A 94 -0.50 -5.69 -2.62
CA LEU A 94 -0.11 -5.35 -1.25
C LEU A 94 0.48 -3.93 -1.17
N MET A 95 1.32 -3.59 -2.13
CA MET A 95 1.96 -2.28 -2.16
C MET A 95 0.92 -1.17 -2.38
N ARG A 96 -0.06 -1.42 -3.27
CA ARG A 96 -1.11 -0.46 -3.53
C ARG A 96 -1.99 -0.26 -2.30
N LEU A 97 -2.27 -1.33 -1.58
CA LEU A 97 -3.06 -1.26 -0.36
C LEU A 97 -2.37 -0.37 0.68
N SER A 98 -1.05 -0.49 0.83
CA SER A 98 -0.29 0.36 1.72
C SER A 98 -0.30 1.82 1.24
N TYR A 99 -0.12 2.01 -0.06
CA TYR A 99 -0.09 3.33 -0.69
C TYR A 99 -1.40 4.10 -0.44
N LEU A 100 -2.53 3.40 -0.49
CA LEU A 100 -3.83 4.04 -0.41
C LEU A 100 -4.05 4.84 0.87
N ARG A 101 -3.54 4.37 2.00
CA ARG A 101 -3.79 5.10 3.25
C ARG A 101 -3.19 6.50 3.21
N TYR A 102 -2.12 6.69 2.43
CA TYR A 102 -1.52 8.02 2.27
C TYR A 102 -2.22 8.79 1.16
N ALA A 103 -2.50 8.13 0.05
CA ALA A 103 -3.12 8.79 -1.10
C ALA A 103 -4.51 9.33 -0.76
N LEU A 104 -5.27 8.59 0.05
CA LEU A 104 -6.61 9.02 0.42
C LEU A 104 -6.59 10.31 1.23
N LYS A 105 -5.57 10.49 2.06
CA LYS A 105 -5.50 11.68 2.90
C LYS A 105 -5.22 12.95 2.11
N THR A 106 -4.57 12.82 0.96
CA THR A 106 -4.15 13.99 0.18
C THR A 106 -4.93 14.17 -1.11
N ALA A 107 -5.82 13.24 -1.46
CA ALA A 107 -6.55 13.31 -2.71
C ALA A 107 -7.52 14.48 -2.71
N SER A 108 -7.72 15.08 -3.88
CA SER A 108 -8.69 16.16 -4.01
C SER A 108 -10.12 15.64 -3.91
N GLU A 109 -10.35 14.40 -4.37
CA GLU A 109 -11.67 13.76 -4.27
C GLU A 109 -11.49 12.40 -3.59
N PRO A 110 -11.25 12.38 -2.26
CA PRO A 110 -10.88 11.14 -1.59
C PRO A 110 -11.97 10.06 -1.63
N ARG A 111 -13.24 10.45 -1.54
CA ARG A 111 -14.31 9.45 -1.59
C ARG A 111 -14.36 8.77 -2.97
N LYS A 112 -14.20 9.54 -4.02
CA LYS A 112 -14.17 8.99 -5.37
C LYS A 112 -12.98 8.05 -5.56
N LEU A 113 -11.80 8.47 -5.09
CA LEU A 113 -10.61 7.63 -5.18
C LEU A 113 -10.83 6.34 -4.41
N PHE A 114 -11.39 6.41 -3.21
CA PHE A 114 -11.65 5.24 -2.39
C PHE A 114 -12.55 4.24 -3.11
N GLU A 115 -13.66 4.73 -3.67
CA GLU A 115 -14.59 3.84 -4.37
C GLU A 115 -13.94 3.18 -5.58
N GLU A 116 -13.20 3.95 -6.37
CA GLU A 116 -12.54 3.41 -7.54
C GLU A 116 -11.49 2.37 -7.17
N GLU A 117 -10.70 2.65 -6.14
CA GLU A 117 -9.64 1.73 -5.73
C GLU A 117 -10.20 0.46 -5.10
N CYS A 118 -11.26 0.58 -4.31
CA CYS A 118 -11.89 -0.60 -3.74
C CYS A 118 -12.39 -1.54 -4.84
N GLU A 119 -12.94 -0.98 -5.91
CA GLU A 119 -13.40 -1.79 -7.03
C GLU A 119 -12.23 -2.38 -7.80
N GLN A 120 -11.21 -1.55 -8.09
CA GLN A 120 -10.04 -2.00 -8.84
C GLN A 120 -9.31 -3.13 -8.11
N LEU A 121 -9.17 -3.01 -6.81
CA LEU A 121 -8.47 -4.00 -6.00
C LEU A 121 -9.37 -5.14 -5.55
N ARG A 122 -10.67 -5.06 -5.86
CA ARG A 122 -11.66 -6.06 -5.48
C ARG A 122 -11.63 -6.34 -3.99
N LEU A 123 -11.66 -5.27 -3.20
CA LEU A 123 -11.58 -5.40 -1.76
C LEU A 123 -12.85 -5.99 -1.17
N SER A 124 -12.68 -6.87 -0.20
CA SER A 124 -13.81 -7.41 0.55
C SER A 124 -14.42 -6.32 1.42
N PRO A 125 -15.66 -6.51 1.91
CA PRO A 125 -16.24 -5.55 2.84
C PRO A 125 -15.38 -5.33 4.07
N GLU A 126 -14.67 -6.37 4.53
CA GLU A 126 -13.80 -6.26 5.69
C GLU A 126 -12.64 -5.31 5.42
N PHE A 127 -11.96 -5.46 4.28
CA PHE A 127 -10.87 -4.57 3.93
C PHE A 127 -11.37 -3.14 3.71
N LYS A 128 -12.51 -2.99 3.05
CA LYS A 128 -13.09 -1.64 2.85
C LYS A 128 -13.33 -0.96 4.18
N SER A 129 -13.88 -1.69 5.14
CA SER A 129 -14.17 -1.14 6.45
C SER A 129 -12.91 -0.66 7.16
N LEU A 130 -11.80 -1.39 7.00
CA LEU A 130 -10.54 -1.02 7.64
C LEU A 130 -9.88 0.18 6.98
N LEU A 131 -10.15 0.42 5.70
CA LEU A 131 -9.58 1.57 5.00
C LEU A 131 -10.45 2.81 5.09
N GLU A 132 -11.72 2.65 5.41
CA GLU A 132 -12.66 3.77 5.50
C GLU A 132 -12.13 4.92 6.38
N PRO A 133 -11.52 4.64 7.53
CA PRO A 133 -11.04 5.74 8.39
C PRO A 133 -9.98 6.63 7.75
N PHE A 134 -9.33 6.18 6.67
CA PHE A 134 -8.33 7.01 6.01
C PHE A 134 -8.94 7.98 5.00
N VAL A 135 -10.24 7.86 4.73
CA VAL A 135 -10.94 8.80 3.88
C VAL A 135 -11.30 10.01 4.73
N PRO A 136 -10.78 11.20 4.40
CA PRO A 136 -11.10 12.38 5.19
C PRO A 136 -12.59 12.67 5.17
N LYS A 137 -13.09 13.23 6.26
CA LYS A 137 -14.48 13.64 6.33
C LYS A 137 -14.59 14.99 5.65
N THR A 138 -14.64 14.95 4.34
CA THR A 138 -14.58 16.16 3.58
C THR A 138 -15.78 17.01 3.72
N ALA A 139 -16.84 16.39 4.11
CA ALA A 139 -18.02 17.20 4.31
C ALA A 139 -17.73 18.33 5.20
N THR A 140 -16.85 18.09 6.09
CA THR A 140 -16.57 19.12 6.98
C THR A 140 -15.96 20.27 6.28
N HIS A 141 -15.35 20.10 5.24
CA HIS A 141 -14.81 21.09 4.64
C HIS A 141 -15.62 21.76 3.79
N VAL A 142 -16.47 21.21 3.47
CA VAL A 142 -17.25 21.87 2.67
C VAL A 142 -17.84 22.97 3.30
N SER A 143 -17.83 22.83 4.42
CA SER A 143 -18.44 23.80 5.07
C SER A 143 -17.86 25.00 4.78
N VAL A 144 -17.50 25.00 4.59
CA VAL A 144 -17.07 25.91 4.38
C VAL A 144 -17.31 26.71 3.43
N GLU A 145 -17.51 26.45 3.18
CA GLU A 145 -17.56 26.94 2.42
C GLU A 145 -18.28 27.80 2.23
N PRO A 146 -18.55 27.80 2.41
CA PRO A 146 -19.13 28.46 2.17
C PRO A 146 -19.34 29.48 2.23
N LEU A 147 -19.07 29.46 2.56
CA LEU A 147 -19.05 30.22 2.68
C LEU A 147 -19.28 31.19 2.14
N SER A 148 -19.30 31.03 1.86
CA SER A 148 -19.36 31.74 1.37
C SER A 148 -20.00 32.58 1.07
N ALA A 149 -20.36 32.42 1.11
CA ALA A 149 -21.07 33.09 0.75
C ALA A 149 -21.16 34.15 0.62
#